data_d86c8a13d10be72a3e876623737d6ec0
#
_entry.id   d86c8a13d10be72a3e876623737d6ec0
#
_cell.length_a   1.000
_cell.length_b   1.000
_cell.length_c   1.000
_cell.angle_alpha   90.00
_cell.angle_beta   90.00
_cell.angle_gamma   90.00
#
_symmetry.space_group_name_H-M   'P 1'
#
loop_
_entity.id
_entity.type
_entity.pdbx_description
1 polymer ?
#
loop_
_entity_poly.entity_id
_entity_poly.type
_entity_poly.pdbx_seq_one_letter_code
_entity_poly.pdbx_strand_id
1 'polypeptide(L)'
;MSDVIVTENLTKHFGSKCVVNHLQLRVPEGCVYGFLGRNGAGKSTTIKMLTGMVRPDFGTATVLGEDAVELSPDVKRRVAYLAEGHPLYGWMTIDSAMRFTRAFYPSWNQPLFDQIIDHFQLARKQKVRHLSKGQQAQVSLALGIAPDPELLILDDPTLGLDTVVRRDFLESLIQIIQRKGRTIFLSSHVLGDVERVADRIGVMVDGSLRIDCPTDAFKLAIRRVVLTFDGPPPTFPGCEGLISVNVEGRRLELVIAGFGDQHRALFESLKPAPRDVEIVELNLEDAFIEYTRGSRRAMPVFAGDT
;
A
#
# COMPACT_ATOMS: atom_id res chain seq x y z
N MET A 1 -8.78 -7.87 19.32
CA MET A 1 -7.79 -8.28 18.29
C MET A 1 -6.47 -7.66 18.71
N SER A 2 -5.39 -8.41 18.68
CA SER A 2 -4.04 -7.90 18.97
C SER A 2 -3.47 -7.25 17.73
N ASP A 3 -2.64 -6.20 17.92
CA ASP A 3 -1.91 -5.59 16.82
C ASP A 3 -0.57 -6.32 16.65
N VAL A 4 -0.25 -6.74 15.43
CA VAL A 4 1.02 -7.44 15.11
C VAL A 4 2.14 -6.48 14.74
N ILE A 5 1.82 -5.25 14.32
CA ILE A 5 2.74 -4.15 14.11
C ILE A 5 2.19 -2.93 14.84
N VAL A 6 3.02 -2.30 15.69
CA VAL A 6 2.69 -1.03 16.33
C VAL A 6 3.88 -0.10 16.20
N THR A 7 3.64 1.15 15.80
CA THR A 7 4.67 2.19 15.84
C THR A 7 4.17 3.40 16.63
N GLU A 8 5.06 3.99 17.42
CA GLU A 8 4.76 5.19 18.21
C GLU A 8 5.82 6.26 17.93
N ASN A 9 5.37 7.36 17.31
CA ASN A 9 6.22 8.50 16.93
C ASN A 9 7.48 8.09 16.14
N LEU A 10 7.38 7.00 15.36
CA LEU A 10 8.52 6.44 14.63
C LEU A 10 9.06 7.46 13.63
N THR A 11 10.35 7.82 13.79
CA THR A 11 10.96 8.90 13.01
C THR A 11 12.32 8.49 12.48
N LYS A 12 12.59 8.83 11.21
CA LYS A 12 13.88 8.56 10.55
C LYS A 12 14.34 9.72 9.69
N HIS A 13 15.60 10.12 9.90
CA HIS A 13 16.30 11.09 9.09
C HIS A 13 17.43 10.44 8.30
N PHE A 14 17.72 10.96 7.12
CA PHE A 14 18.95 10.72 6.37
C PHE A 14 19.56 12.07 6.03
N GLY A 15 20.65 12.42 6.74
CA GLY A 15 21.20 13.76 6.73
C GLY A 15 20.17 14.78 7.25
N SER A 16 19.91 15.82 6.48
CA SER A 16 18.90 16.85 6.83
C SER A 16 17.47 16.47 6.45
N LYS A 17 17.27 15.37 5.70
CA LYS A 17 15.94 14.97 5.21
C LYS A 17 15.24 14.07 6.22
N CYS A 18 14.09 14.51 6.75
CA CYS A 18 13.16 13.66 7.47
C CYS A 18 12.39 12.78 6.46
N VAL A 19 12.60 11.47 6.51
CA VAL A 19 11.98 10.51 5.55
C VAL A 19 10.77 9.84 6.16
N VAL A 20 10.79 9.58 7.47
CA VAL A 20 9.63 9.10 8.25
C VAL A 20 9.47 10.05 9.41
N ASN A 21 8.29 10.59 9.59
CA ASN A 21 8.01 11.67 10.53
C ASN A 21 6.84 11.33 11.45
N HIS A 22 7.14 11.04 12.72
CA HIS A 22 6.18 10.73 13.78
C HIS A 22 5.11 9.71 13.38
N LEU A 23 5.52 8.63 12.70
CA LEU A 23 4.60 7.62 12.19
C LEU A 23 3.91 6.90 13.35
N GLN A 24 2.58 6.94 13.35
CA GLN A 24 1.69 6.18 14.21
C GLN A 24 0.99 5.13 13.35
N LEU A 25 1.32 3.85 13.55
CA LEU A 25 0.76 2.76 12.74
C LEU A 25 0.34 1.61 13.64
N ARG A 26 -0.84 1.04 13.38
CA ARG A 26 -1.34 -0.16 14.03
C ARG A 26 -1.87 -1.13 12.98
N VAL A 27 -1.30 -2.32 12.94
CA VAL A 27 -1.72 -3.37 12.01
C VAL A 27 -2.34 -4.51 12.80
N PRO A 28 -3.66 -4.72 12.69
CA PRO A 28 -4.36 -5.80 13.38
C PRO A 28 -3.93 -7.18 12.87
N GLU A 29 -3.97 -8.16 13.77
CA GLU A 29 -3.77 -9.56 13.42
C GLU A 29 -4.83 -10.06 12.42
N GLY A 30 -4.41 -10.91 11.47
CA GLY A 30 -5.30 -11.57 10.52
C GLY A 30 -5.80 -10.68 9.39
N CYS A 31 -5.30 -9.45 9.23
CA CYS A 31 -5.71 -8.55 8.15
C CYS A 31 -4.66 -8.43 7.04
N VAL A 32 -5.13 -8.09 5.86
CA VAL A 32 -4.30 -7.59 4.75
C VAL A 32 -4.26 -6.07 4.84
N TYR A 33 -3.11 -5.54 5.25
CA TYR A 33 -2.90 -4.10 5.38
C TYR A 33 -2.14 -3.54 4.19
N GLY A 34 -2.77 -2.68 3.41
CA GLY A 34 -2.17 -1.98 2.28
C GLY A 34 -1.49 -0.69 2.73
N PHE A 35 -0.16 -0.61 2.61
CA PHE A 35 0.62 0.59 2.96
C PHE A 35 0.95 1.37 1.70
N LEU A 36 0.15 2.39 1.44
CA LEU A 36 0.12 3.17 0.21
C LEU A 36 0.95 4.46 0.32
N GLY A 37 1.48 4.89 -0.79
CA GLY A 37 2.16 6.17 -0.89
C GLY A 37 2.98 6.27 -2.18
N ARG A 38 3.26 7.50 -2.59
CA ARG A 38 4.11 7.74 -3.77
C ARG A 38 5.55 7.28 -3.52
N ASN A 39 6.33 7.15 -4.61
CA ASN A 39 7.75 6.88 -4.49
C ASN A 39 8.43 7.99 -3.69
N GLY A 40 9.26 7.59 -2.71
CA GLY A 40 9.90 8.52 -1.78
C GLY A 40 9.05 8.97 -0.59
N ALA A 41 7.82 8.48 -0.41
CA ALA A 41 6.98 8.80 0.76
C ALA A 41 7.51 8.23 2.10
N GLY A 42 8.46 7.27 2.06
CA GLY A 42 9.05 6.67 3.26
C GLY A 42 8.68 5.20 3.50
N LYS A 43 7.87 4.57 2.63
CA LYS A 43 7.37 3.20 2.79
C LYS A 43 8.47 2.16 3.03
N SER A 44 9.43 2.02 2.12
CA SER A 44 10.52 1.05 2.24
C SER A 44 11.43 1.35 3.43
N THR A 45 11.58 2.63 3.82
CA THR A 45 12.30 3.00 5.05
C THR A 45 11.55 2.53 6.29
N THR A 46 10.24 2.70 6.32
CA THR A 46 9.38 2.19 7.40
C THR A 46 9.50 0.67 7.49
N ILE A 47 9.38 -0.06 6.38
CA ILE A 47 9.54 -1.51 6.33
C ILE A 47 10.92 -1.96 6.85
N LYS A 48 11.98 -1.27 6.45
CA LYS A 48 13.34 -1.57 6.95
C LYS A 48 13.49 -1.32 8.44
N MET A 49 12.76 -0.36 9.02
CA MET A 49 12.72 -0.17 10.47
C MET A 49 11.93 -1.29 11.16
N LEU A 50 10.79 -1.70 10.61
CA LEU A 50 9.98 -2.81 11.13
C LEU A 50 10.72 -4.17 11.07
N THR A 51 11.63 -4.34 10.13
CA THR A 51 12.44 -5.57 9.98
C THR A 51 13.79 -5.51 10.70
N GLY A 52 14.07 -4.43 11.45
CA GLY A 52 15.33 -4.24 12.17
C GLY A 52 16.55 -3.94 11.30
N MET A 53 16.37 -3.69 10.00
CA MET A 53 17.46 -3.38 9.07
C MET A 53 17.95 -1.94 9.21
N VAL A 54 17.09 -1.03 9.68
CA VAL A 54 17.39 0.38 9.89
C VAL A 54 16.90 0.77 11.29
N ARG A 55 17.76 1.37 12.11
CA ARG A 55 17.35 1.90 13.41
C ARG A 55 16.61 3.22 13.23
N PRO A 56 15.48 3.44 13.92
CA PRO A 56 14.84 4.75 14.01
C PRO A 56 15.75 5.74 14.74
N ASP A 57 15.55 7.03 14.48
CA ASP A 57 16.22 8.08 15.24
C ASP A 57 15.41 8.47 16.48
N PHE A 58 14.07 8.36 16.38
CA PHE A 58 13.14 8.60 17.49
C PHE A 58 11.93 7.66 17.38
N GLY A 59 11.23 7.51 18.51
CA GLY A 59 10.05 6.65 18.59
C GLY A 59 10.39 5.17 18.65
N THR A 60 9.37 4.34 18.63
CA THR A 60 9.47 2.88 18.76
C THR A 60 8.68 2.16 17.67
N ALA A 61 9.07 0.93 17.39
CA ALA A 61 8.30 0.00 16.57
C ALA A 61 8.33 -1.38 17.22
N THR A 62 7.18 -2.03 17.31
CA THR A 62 7.08 -3.43 17.74
C THR A 62 6.51 -4.29 16.63
N VAL A 63 7.03 -5.51 16.53
CA VAL A 63 6.58 -6.53 15.58
C VAL A 63 6.36 -7.83 16.33
N LEU A 64 5.15 -8.38 16.25
CA LEU A 64 4.72 -9.55 17.02
C LEU A 64 5.02 -9.42 18.52
N GLY A 65 4.90 -8.19 19.05
CA GLY A 65 5.11 -7.88 20.48
C GLY A 65 6.56 -7.61 20.89
N GLU A 66 7.55 -7.76 20.00
CA GLU A 66 8.96 -7.45 20.28
C GLU A 66 9.42 -6.14 19.63
N ASP A 67 10.41 -5.49 20.22
CA ASP A 67 11.05 -4.31 19.64
C ASP A 67 11.68 -4.66 18.29
N ALA A 68 11.30 -3.93 17.25
CA ALA A 68 11.77 -4.16 15.89
C ALA A 68 13.30 -4.04 15.74
N VAL A 69 13.96 -3.29 16.61
CA VAL A 69 15.43 -3.13 16.59
C VAL A 69 16.14 -4.37 17.12
N GLU A 70 15.50 -5.13 18.02
CA GLU A 70 16.10 -6.26 18.74
C GLU A 70 15.27 -7.54 18.62
N LEU A 71 14.66 -7.77 17.45
CA LEU A 71 13.86 -8.98 17.20
C LEU A 71 14.64 -10.26 17.52
N SER A 72 14.05 -11.11 18.34
CA SER A 72 14.60 -12.44 18.65
C SER A 72 14.65 -13.34 17.41
N PRO A 73 15.51 -14.37 17.40
CA PRO A 73 15.50 -15.37 16.33
C PRO A 73 14.14 -16.03 16.15
N ASP A 74 13.36 -16.18 17.23
CA ASP A 74 12.04 -16.82 17.18
C ASP A 74 11.02 -15.93 16.46
N VAL A 75 10.97 -14.64 16.76
CA VAL A 75 10.10 -13.70 16.02
C VAL A 75 10.55 -13.57 14.56
N LYS A 76 11.87 -13.51 14.29
CA LYS A 76 12.40 -13.47 12.91
C LYS A 76 11.96 -14.67 12.07
N ARG A 77 11.79 -15.85 12.66
CA ARG A 77 11.28 -17.05 11.96
C ARG A 77 9.77 -16.97 11.66
N ARG A 78 9.02 -16.19 12.42
CA ARG A 78 7.57 -15.99 12.28
C ARG A 78 7.24 -14.83 11.32
N VAL A 79 8.25 -14.08 10.87
CA VAL A 79 8.11 -12.98 9.93
C VAL A 79 8.77 -13.34 8.61
N ALA A 80 8.05 -13.26 7.50
CA ALA A 80 8.64 -13.31 6.16
C ALA A 80 8.75 -11.89 5.60
N TYR A 81 9.91 -11.53 5.09
CA TYR A 81 10.13 -10.28 4.38
C TYR A 81 10.50 -10.52 2.91
N LEU A 82 9.68 -10.00 2.02
CA LEU A 82 9.95 -9.98 0.59
C LEU A 82 10.37 -8.56 0.21
N ALA A 83 11.66 -8.39 -0.07
CA ALA A 83 12.21 -7.11 -0.47
C ALA A 83 11.83 -6.75 -1.90
N GLU A 84 11.75 -5.46 -2.19
CA GLU A 84 11.62 -4.90 -3.53
C GLU A 84 12.66 -5.50 -4.49
N GLY A 85 12.23 -5.89 -5.68
CA GLY A 85 13.10 -6.45 -6.73
C GLY A 85 13.56 -7.89 -6.50
N HIS A 86 13.07 -8.59 -5.46
CA HIS A 86 13.27 -10.02 -5.21
C HIS A 86 14.74 -10.48 -5.30
N PRO A 87 15.64 -9.97 -4.43
CA PRO A 87 17.06 -10.26 -4.48
C PRO A 87 17.34 -11.73 -4.14
N LEU A 88 17.46 -12.56 -5.16
CA LEU A 88 17.85 -13.97 -5.06
C LEU A 88 19.25 -14.18 -5.65
N TYR A 89 19.97 -15.18 -5.15
CA TYR A 89 21.29 -15.52 -5.69
C TYR A 89 21.18 -16.10 -7.11
N GLY A 90 21.54 -15.34 -8.13
CA GLY A 90 21.37 -15.68 -9.55
C GLY A 90 22.09 -16.96 -9.99
N TRP A 91 23.13 -17.39 -9.28
CA TRP A 91 23.88 -18.63 -9.55
C TRP A 91 23.20 -19.90 -9.02
N MET A 92 22.27 -19.76 -8.05
CA MET A 92 21.50 -20.87 -7.50
C MET A 92 20.43 -21.35 -8.49
N THR A 93 20.10 -22.65 -8.41
CA THR A 93 18.83 -23.16 -8.96
C THR A 93 17.71 -22.94 -7.94
N ILE A 94 16.44 -23.05 -8.37
CA ILE A 94 15.28 -22.96 -7.46
C ILE A 94 15.43 -23.98 -6.32
N ASP A 95 15.79 -25.24 -6.62
CA ASP A 95 16.04 -26.27 -5.61
C ASP A 95 17.21 -25.93 -4.66
N SER A 96 18.26 -25.28 -5.17
CA SER A 96 19.37 -24.86 -4.32
C SER A 96 18.99 -23.71 -3.42
N ALA A 97 18.20 -22.73 -3.91
CA ALA A 97 17.66 -21.65 -3.13
C ALA A 97 16.72 -22.17 -2.03
N MET A 98 15.87 -23.14 -2.37
CA MET A 98 14.99 -23.81 -1.41
C MET A 98 15.78 -24.47 -0.29
N ARG A 99 16.78 -25.32 -0.61
CA ARG A 99 17.61 -25.99 0.39
C ARG A 99 18.36 -25.01 1.27
N PHE A 100 18.89 -23.93 0.69
CA PHE A 100 19.57 -22.87 1.42
C PHE A 100 18.64 -22.18 2.40
N THR A 101 17.46 -21.74 1.94
CA THR A 101 16.48 -21.05 2.81
C THR A 101 15.97 -21.97 3.91
N ARG A 102 15.60 -23.20 3.57
CA ARG A 102 15.11 -24.20 4.54
C ARG A 102 16.06 -24.44 5.72
N ALA A 103 17.38 -24.33 5.51
CA ALA A 103 18.37 -24.55 6.57
C ALA A 103 18.26 -23.55 7.74
N PHE A 104 17.60 -22.40 7.55
CA PHE A 104 17.39 -21.39 8.60
C PHE A 104 16.09 -21.55 9.37
N TYR A 105 15.20 -22.45 8.90
CA TYR A 105 13.86 -22.61 9.48
C TYR A 105 13.67 -24.03 10.02
N PRO A 106 13.39 -24.19 11.33
CA PRO A 106 13.10 -25.50 11.93
C PRO A 106 11.82 -26.11 11.37
N SER A 107 10.82 -25.28 11.08
CA SER A 107 9.58 -25.65 10.41
C SER A 107 9.66 -25.25 8.94
N TRP A 108 9.37 -26.22 8.06
CA TRP A 108 9.34 -25.99 6.61
C TRP A 108 8.21 -26.80 5.98
N ASN A 109 7.28 -26.14 5.34
CA ASN A 109 6.17 -26.78 4.64
C ASN A 109 6.55 -27.13 3.21
N GLN A 110 7.21 -28.27 3.02
CA GLN A 110 7.64 -28.75 1.70
C GLN A 110 6.46 -28.91 0.72
N PRO A 111 5.31 -29.52 1.12
CA PRO A 111 4.14 -29.62 0.24
C PRO A 111 3.64 -28.26 -0.26
N LEU A 112 3.64 -27.23 0.58
CA LEU A 112 3.23 -25.88 0.20
C LEU A 112 4.20 -25.26 -0.79
N PHE A 113 5.52 -25.40 -0.54
CA PHE A 113 6.53 -24.95 -1.50
C PHE A 113 6.34 -25.63 -2.85
N ASP A 114 6.15 -26.94 -2.86
CA ASP A 114 5.97 -27.73 -4.07
C ASP A 114 4.70 -27.30 -4.83
N GLN A 115 3.60 -27.10 -4.14
CA GLN A 115 2.34 -26.59 -4.73
C GLN A 115 2.52 -25.23 -5.43
N ILE A 116 3.25 -24.29 -4.79
CA ILE A 116 3.48 -22.96 -5.37
C ILE A 116 4.36 -23.06 -6.62
N ILE A 117 5.44 -23.84 -6.56
CA ILE A 117 6.33 -24.04 -7.71
C ILE A 117 5.61 -24.70 -8.88
N ASP A 118 4.77 -25.69 -8.60
CA ASP A 118 3.99 -26.41 -9.62
C ASP A 118 2.86 -25.52 -10.19
N HIS A 119 2.19 -24.73 -9.34
CA HIS A 119 1.17 -23.76 -9.77
C HIS A 119 1.72 -22.77 -10.80
N PHE A 120 2.90 -22.23 -10.54
CA PHE A 120 3.57 -21.30 -11.45
C PHE A 120 4.39 -21.99 -12.55
N GLN A 121 4.33 -23.32 -12.63
CA GLN A 121 5.04 -24.15 -13.64
C GLN A 121 6.55 -23.86 -13.71
N LEU A 122 7.18 -23.64 -12.56
CA LEU A 122 8.60 -23.30 -12.49
C LEU A 122 9.50 -24.53 -12.53
N ALA A 123 10.49 -24.49 -13.41
CA ALA A 123 11.46 -25.59 -13.56
C ALA A 123 12.50 -25.54 -12.43
N ARG A 124 12.45 -26.47 -11.47
CA ARG A 124 13.26 -26.50 -10.23
C ARG A 124 14.77 -26.45 -10.45
N LYS A 125 15.26 -27.02 -11.55
CA LYS A 125 16.68 -27.04 -11.92
C LYS A 125 17.14 -25.77 -12.66
N GLN A 126 16.21 -24.87 -13.01
CA GLN A 126 16.55 -23.61 -13.67
C GLN A 126 17.27 -22.67 -12.70
N LYS A 127 18.32 -22.00 -13.20
CA LYS A 127 19.06 -20.99 -12.42
C LYS A 127 18.25 -19.70 -12.31
N VAL A 128 18.27 -19.08 -11.14
CA VAL A 128 17.54 -17.84 -10.85
C VAL A 128 17.87 -16.73 -11.85
N ARG A 129 19.12 -16.59 -12.29
CA ARG A 129 19.50 -15.58 -13.29
C ARG A 129 18.82 -15.73 -14.66
N HIS A 130 18.26 -16.90 -14.95
CA HIS A 130 17.54 -17.18 -16.20
C HIS A 130 16.02 -17.08 -16.06
N LEU A 131 15.53 -16.75 -14.87
CA LEU A 131 14.13 -16.51 -14.60
C LEU A 131 13.75 -15.10 -15.01
N SER A 132 12.53 -14.92 -15.52
CA SER A 132 11.95 -13.59 -15.68
C SER A 132 11.77 -12.91 -14.30
N LYS A 133 11.58 -11.59 -14.25
CA LYS A 133 11.30 -10.89 -12.99
C LYS A 133 10.07 -11.45 -12.28
N GLY A 134 9.00 -11.77 -13.04
CA GLY A 134 7.82 -12.42 -12.51
C GLY A 134 8.11 -13.78 -11.89
N GLN A 135 8.87 -14.62 -12.57
CA GLN A 135 9.28 -15.91 -12.03
C GLN A 135 10.16 -15.77 -10.78
N GLN A 136 11.03 -14.75 -10.72
CA GLN A 136 11.82 -14.46 -9.52
C GLN A 136 10.91 -14.05 -8.34
N ALA A 137 9.89 -13.24 -8.60
CA ALA A 137 8.89 -12.86 -7.61
C ALA A 137 8.14 -14.09 -7.07
N GLN A 138 7.72 -15.01 -7.97
CA GLN A 138 7.02 -16.24 -7.62
C GLN A 138 7.90 -17.18 -6.78
N VAL A 139 9.20 -17.31 -7.11
CA VAL A 139 10.17 -18.08 -6.31
C VAL A 139 10.36 -17.43 -4.93
N SER A 140 10.53 -16.10 -4.87
CA SER A 140 10.66 -15.38 -3.61
C SER A 140 9.43 -15.59 -2.72
N LEU A 141 8.23 -15.55 -3.30
CA LEU A 141 6.98 -15.83 -2.59
C LEU A 141 6.98 -17.26 -2.02
N ALA A 142 7.31 -18.26 -2.85
CA ALA A 142 7.37 -19.65 -2.40
C ALA A 142 8.35 -19.85 -1.24
N LEU A 143 9.54 -19.23 -1.32
CA LEU A 143 10.56 -19.29 -0.27
C LEU A 143 10.12 -18.58 1.02
N GLY A 144 9.41 -17.44 0.89
CA GLY A 144 8.92 -16.68 2.04
C GLY A 144 7.74 -17.32 2.77
N ILE A 145 6.88 -18.06 2.05
CA ILE A 145 5.67 -18.67 2.63
C ILE A 145 5.92 -20.09 3.17
N ALA A 146 6.86 -20.83 2.59
CA ALA A 146 7.14 -22.21 2.99
C ALA A 146 7.54 -22.40 4.47
N PRO A 147 8.19 -21.41 5.16
CA PRO A 147 8.41 -21.46 6.61
C PRO A 147 7.13 -21.36 7.46
N ASP A 148 5.98 -21.06 6.86
CA ASP A 148 4.68 -20.88 7.53
C ASP A 148 4.66 -19.64 8.47
N PRO A 149 5.03 -18.44 8.00
CA PRO A 149 5.12 -17.25 8.84
C PRO A 149 3.73 -16.76 9.29
N GLU A 150 3.68 -16.05 10.41
CA GLU A 150 2.48 -15.40 10.94
C GLU A 150 2.27 -14.02 10.31
N LEU A 151 3.38 -13.34 9.99
CA LEU A 151 3.39 -12.02 9.39
C LEU A 151 4.20 -12.04 8.08
N LEU A 152 3.60 -11.57 6.99
CA LEU A 152 4.29 -11.30 5.74
C LEU A 152 4.43 -9.80 5.53
N ILE A 153 5.66 -9.33 5.37
CA ILE A 153 5.98 -7.95 5.02
C ILE A 153 6.48 -7.94 3.57
N LEU A 154 5.74 -7.27 2.69
CA LEU A 154 5.99 -7.26 1.25
C LEU A 154 6.30 -5.82 0.81
N ASP A 155 7.54 -5.56 0.37
CA ASP A 155 7.96 -4.23 -0.08
C ASP A 155 7.85 -4.15 -1.60
N ASP A 156 6.76 -3.56 -2.08
CA ASP A 156 6.40 -3.37 -3.49
C ASP A 156 6.59 -4.65 -4.36
N PRO A 157 5.98 -5.78 -3.95
CA PRO A 157 6.31 -7.11 -4.48
C PRO A 157 5.95 -7.30 -5.96
N THR A 158 5.15 -6.38 -6.52
CA THR A 158 4.70 -6.43 -7.92
C THR A 158 5.46 -5.47 -8.82
N LEU A 159 6.49 -4.80 -8.29
CA LEU A 159 7.28 -3.84 -9.05
C LEU A 159 7.98 -4.48 -10.25
N GLY A 160 7.73 -3.92 -11.44
CA GLY A 160 8.35 -4.40 -12.68
C GLY A 160 7.74 -5.69 -13.25
N LEU A 161 6.61 -6.15 -12.70
CA LEU A 161 5.82 -7.22 -13.28
C LEU A 161 4.84 -6.65 -14.32
N ASP A 162 4.61 -7.41 -15.40
CA ASP A 162 3.51 -7.11 -16.31
C ASP A 162 2.15 -7.33 -15.64
N THR A 163 1.09 -6.79 -16.25
CA THR A 163 -0.25 -6.76 -15.65
C THR A 163 -0.82 -8.14 -15.35
N VAL A 164 -0.54 -9.14 -16.20
CA VAL A 164 -1.07 -10.50 -16.03
C VAL A 164 -0.38 -11.19 -14.88
N VAL A 165 0.97 -11.22 -14.91
CA VAL A 165 1.79 -11.84 -13.85
C VAL A 165 1.56 -11.18 -12.50
N ARG A 166 1.39 -9.85 -12.47
CA ARG A 166 1.05 -9.10 -11.27
C ARG A 166 -0.27 -9.55 -10.66
N ARG A 167 -1.29 -9.69 -11.48
CA ARG A 167 -2.61 -10.14 -11.04
C ARG A 167 -2.55 -11.56 -10.48
N ASP A 168 -1.92 -12.49 -11.21
CA ASP A 168 -1.78 -13.88 -10.79
C ASP A 168 -1.01 -14.00 -9.48
N PHE A 169 0.04 -13.17 -9.31
CA PHE A 169 0.82 -13.11 -8.06
C PHE A 169 -0.04 -12.68 -6.87
N LEU A 170 -0.82 -11.61 -7.01
CA LEU A 170 -1.68 -11.11 -5.94
C LEU A 170 -2.83 -12.08 -5.61
N GLU A 171 -3.47 -12.67 -6.60
CA GLU A 171 -4.52 -13.66 -6.41
C GLU A 171 -3.97 -14.91 -5.69
N SER A 172 -2.79 -15.38 -6.09
CA SER A 172 -2.10 -16.48 -5.42
C SER A 172 -1.73 -16.15 -3.98
N LEU A 173 -1.23 -14.94 -3.73
CA LEU A 173 -0.92 -14.44 -2.40
C LEU A 173 -2.14 -14.52 -1.49
N ILE A 174 -3.29 -14.01 -1.94
CA ILE A 174 -4.55 -14.02 -1.17
C ILE A 174 -4.98 -15.45 -0.86
N GLN A 175 -5.05 -16.33 -1.87
CA GLN A 175 -5.51 -17.71 -1.69
C GLN A 175 -4.67 -18.49 -0.69
N ILE A 176 -3.35 -18.29 -0.70
CA ILE A 176 -2.41 -18.97 0.17
C ILE A 176 -2.55 -18.48 1.63
N ILE A 177 -2.90 -17.21 1.80
CA ILE A 177 -2.84 -16.53 3.10
C ILE A 177 -4.18 -16.54 3.82
N GLN A 178 -5.30 -16.35 3.12
CA GLN A 178 -6.65 -16.38 3.71
C GLN A 178 -6.97 -17.72 4.39
N ARG A 179 -6.36 -18.81 3.94
CA ARG A 179 -6.60 -20.16 4.52
C ARG A 179 -6.13 -20.31 5.96
N LYS A 180 -5.32 -19.40 6.53
CA LYS A 180 -4.68 -19.58 7.85
C LYS A 180 -4.75 -18.37 8.78
N GLY A 181 -5.50 -17.31 8.44
CA GLY A 181 -5.61 -16.13 9.31
C GLY A 181 -4.30 -15.36 9.51
N ARG A 182 -3.38 -15.40 8.55
CA ARG A 182 -2.10 -14.70 8.61
C ARG A 182 -2.28 -13.21 8.35
N THR A 183 -1.35 -12.41 8.86
CA THR A 183 -1.32 -10.97 8.58
C THR A 183 -0.38 -10.68 7.42
N ILE A 184 -0.81 -9.77 6.53
CA ILE A 184 0.01 -9.24 5.45
C ILE A 184 0.14 -7.74 5.61
N PHE A 185 1.38 -7.27 5.56
CA PHE A 185 1.71 -5.86 5.41
C PHE A 185 2.31 -5.63 4.03
N LEU A 186 1.51 -5.06 3.12
CA LEU A 186 1.86 -4.91 1.70
C LEU A 186 2.08 -3.44 1.37
N SER A 187 3.32 -3.04 1.06
CA SER A 187 3.53 -1.72 0.46
C SER A 187 3.28 -1.78 -1.04
N SER A 188 2.65 -0.74 -1.58
CA SER A 188 2.49 -0.57 -3.01
C SER A 188 2.37 0.90 -3.41
N HIS A 189 2.75 1.19 -4.64
CA HIS A 189 2.44 2.43 -5.34
C HIS A 189 1.34 2.23 -6.38
N VAL A 190 0.90 0.98 -6.63
CA VAL A 190 -0.20 0.62 -7.54
C VAL A 190 -1.46 0.38 -6.72
N LEU A 191 -2.34 1.37 -6.72
CA LEU A 191 -3.53 1.37 -5.86
C LEU A 191 -4.54 0.30 -6.24
N GLY A 192 -4.72 0.03 -7.53
CA GLY A 192 -5.62 -1.02 -8.00
C GLY A 192 -5.25 -2.43 -7.52
N ASP A 193 -3.95 -2.67 -7.24
CA ASP A 193 -3.50 -3.93 -6.65
C ASP A 193 -3.97 -4.06 -5.20
N VAL A 194 -3.83 -2.97 -4.43
CA VAL A 194 -4.20 -2.92 -3.01
C VAL A 194 -5.72 -2.94 -2.83
N GLU A 195 -6.47 -2.24 -3.69
CA GLU A 195 -7.93 -2.18 -3.65
C GLU A 195 -8.59 -3.58 -3.69
N ARG A 196 -7.93 -4.51 -4.37
CA ARG A 196 -8.46 -5.88 -4.56
C ARG A 196 -8.20 -6.79 -3.37
N VAL A 197 -7.18 -6.48 -2.57
CA VAL A 197 -6.64 -7.44 -1.60
C VAL A 197 -6.66 -6.93 -0.16
N ALA A 198 -6.63 -5.60 0.05
CA ALA A 198 -6.45 -5.03 1.38
C ALA A 198 -7.77 -4.81 2.11
N ASP A 199 -7.84 -5.30 3.35
CA ASP A 199 -8.94 -5.03 4.27
C ASP A 199 -8.85 -3.61 4.84
N ARG A 200 -7.62 -3.14 5.08
CA ARG A 200 -7.31 -1.79 5.59
C ARG A 200 -6.20 -1.16 4.77
N ILE A 201 -6.21 0.16 4.73
CA ILE A 201 -5.16 0.94 4.08
C ILE A 201 -4.58 1.99 5.02
N GLY A 202 -3.26 2.16 4.92
CA GLY A 202 -2.54 3.31 5.44
C GLY A 202 -1.96 4.11 4.28
N VAL A 203 -2.26 5.42 4.21
CA VAL A 203 -1.72 6.31 3.17
C VAL A 203 -0.63 7.19 3.74
N MET A 204 0.58 7.00 3.22
CA MET A 204 1.77 7.76 3.62
C MET A 204 2.03 8.91 2.63
N VAL A 205 2.12 10.13 3.15
CA VAL A 205 2.43 11.33 2.39
C VAL A 205 3.55 12.09 3.11
N ASP A 206 4.63 12.39 2.41
CA ASP A 206 5.78 13.17 2.91
C ASP A 206 6.27 12.72 4.31
N GLY A 207 6.43 11.41 4.46
CA GLY A 207 6.95 10.79 5.68
C GLY A 207 5.93 10.57 6.80
N SER A 208 4.69 11.03 6.66
CA SER A 208 3.66 10.90 7.70
C SER A 208 2.46 10.07 7.23
N LEU A 209 1.86 9.30 8.14
CA LEU A 209 0.61 8.60 7.89
C LEU A 209 -0.55 9.62 7.92
N ARG A 210 -1.28 9.72 6.83
CA ARG A 210 -2.40 10.66 6.69
C ARG A 210 -3.74 9.98 6.80
N ILE A 211 -3.82 8.71 6.44
CA ILE A 211 -5.04 7.90 6.47
C ILE A 211 -4.66 6.55 7.07
N ASP A 212 -5.52 6.04 7.93
CA ASP A 212 -5.52 4.67 8.43
C ASP A 212 -6.98 4.25 8.65
N CYS A 213 -7.53 3.49 7.73
CA CYS A 213 -8.94 3.07 7.80
C CYS A 213 -9.20 1.79 7.00
N PRO A 214 -10.37 1.14 7.20
CA PRO A 214 -10.84 0.08 6.30
C PRO A 214 -10.88 0.58 4.84
N THR A 215 -10.52 -0.27 3.88
CA THR A 215 -10.44 0.08 2.45
C THR A 215 -11.78 0.57 1.93
N ASP A 216 -12.87 -0.11 2.27
CA ASP A 216 -14.22 0.29 1.86
C ASP A 216 -14.65 1.63 2.48
N ALA A 217 -14.26 1.90 3.73
CA ALA A 217 -14.56 3.17 4.38
C ALA A 217 -13.89 4.35 3.66
N PHE A 218 -12.65 4.18 3.18
CA PHE A 218 -11.97 5.20 2.39
C PHE A 218 -12.68 5.49 1.07
N LYS A 219 -13.09 4.45 0.34
CA LYS A 219 -13.85 4.58 -0.92
C LYS A 219 -15.19 5.27 -0.70
N LEU A 220 -15.88 4.93 0.39
CA LEU A 220 -17.17 5.55 0.73
C LEU A 220 -17.03 6.99 1.22
N ALA A 221 -15.90 7.34 1.83
CA ALA A 221 -15.70 8.66 2.40
C ALA A 221 -15.46 9.76 1.36
N ILE A 222 -14.92 9.44 0.18
CA ILE A 222 -14.57 10.45 -0.83
C ILE A 222 -15.55 10.41 -1.99
N ARG A 223 -16.13 11.56 -2.30
CA ARG A 223 -17.05 11.74 -3.44
C ARG A 223 -16.57 12.88 -4.32
N ARG A 224 -16.71 12.66 -5.64
CA ARG A 224 -16.66 13.75 -6.62
C ARG A 224 -18.06 14.24 -6.86
N VAL A 225 -18.26 15.55 -6.74
CA VAL A 225 -19.55 16.21 -6.98
C VAL A 225 -19.39 17.16 -8.14
N VAL A 226 -20.22 17.01 -9.15
CA VAL A 226 -20.24 17.90 -10.32
C VAL A 226 -21.54 18.70 -10.26
N LEU A 227 -21.39 20.02 -10.05
CA LEU A 227 -22.49 20.98 -10.07
C LEU A 227 -22.52 21.65 -11.43
N THR A 228 -23.62 21.54 -12.18
CA THR A 228 -23.80 22.17 -13.48
C THR A 228 -24.72 23.38 -13.36
N PHE A 229 -24.31 24.52 -13.92
CA PHE A 229 -25.04 25.78 -13.88
C PHE A 229 -25.48 26.23 -15.28
N ASP A 230 -26.52 27.06 -15.37
CA ASP A 230 -26.95 27.65 -16.64
C ASP A 230 -26.00 28.74 -17.16
N GLY A 231 -25.21 29.33 -16.26
CA GLY A 231 -24.18 30.32 -16.51
C GLY A 231 -22.85 29.97 -15.87
N PRO A 232 -21.93 30.94 -15.69
CA PRO A 232 -20.68 30.68 -14.97
C PRO A 232 -20.97 30.31 -13.51
N PRO A 233 -20.23 29.33 -12.93
CA PRO A 233 -20.42 28.93 -11.54
C PRO A 233 -20.14 30.08 -10.57
N PRO A 234 -20.83 30.15 -9.44
CA PRO A 234 -20.50 31.10 -8.38
C PRO A 234 -19.15 30.73 -7.73
N THR A 235 -18.54 31.71 -7.06
CA THR A 235 -17.40 31.40 -6.17
C THR A 235 -17.86 30.45 -5.06
N PHE A 236 -17.22 29.28 -4.97
CA PHE A 236 -17.59 28.30 -3.94
C PHE A 236 -17.07 28.74 -2.58
N PRO A 237 -17.93 28.83 -1.56
CA PRO A 237 -17.54 29.35 -0.25
C PRO A 237 -16.65 28.40 0.55
N GLY A 238 -16.46 27.16 0.07
CA GLY A 238 -15.82 26.09 0.81
C GLY A 238 -16.81 25.28 1.64
N CYS A 239 -16.40 24.09 2.06
CA CYS A 239 -17.15 23.24 2.99
C CYS A 239 -16.19 22.36 3.79
N GLU A 240 -16.69 21.75 4.85
CA GLU A 240 -15.95 20.76 5.60
C GLU A 240 -15.58 19.58 4.70
N GLY A 241 -14.36 19.05 4.83
CA GLY A 241 -13.90 17.93 4.02
C GLY A 241 -13.57 18.24 2.56
N LEU A 242 -13.62 19.52 2.13
CA LEU A 242 -13.26 19.90 0.76
C LEU A 242 -11.79 19.63 0.48
N ILE A 243 -11.54 18.76 -0.50
CA ILE A 243 -10.18 18.37 -0.93
C ILE A 243 -9.73 19.21 -2.12
N SER A 244 -10.58 19.32 -3.15
CA SER A 244 -10.28 20.09 -4.36
C SER A 244 -11.51 20.77 -4.93
N VAL A 245 -11.26 21.88 -5.65
CA VAL A 245 -12.26 22.64 -6.42
C VAL A 245 -11.69 22.87 -7.81
N ASN A 246 -12.44 22.50 -8.83
CA ASN A 246 -12.10 22.79 -10.21
C ASN A 246 -13.31 23.43 -10.91
N VAL A 247 -13.05 24.44 -11.75
CA VAL A 247 -14.07 25.13 -12.54
C VAL A 247 -13.79 24.88 -14.01
N GLU A 248 -14.74 24.27 -14.70
CA GLU A 248 -14.64 24.01 -16.13
C GLU A 248 -15.90 24.49 -16.85
N GLY A 249 -15.81 25.65 -17.49
CA GLY A 249 -16.92 26.26 -18.18
C GLY A 249 -18.10 26.57 -17.26
N ARG A 250 -19.19 25.81 -17.38
CA ARG A 250 -20.40 25.93 -16.56
C ARG A 250 -20.47 24.90 -15.44
N ARG A 251 -19.40 24.13 -15.23
CA ARG A 251 -19.32 23.07 -14.23
C ARG A 251 -18.40 23.47 -13.10
N LEU A 252 -18.81 23.15 -11.90
CA LEU A 252 -18.01 23.23 -10.68
C LEU A 252 -17.83 21.80 -10.18
N GLU A 253 -16.61 21.32 -10.25
CA GLU A 253 -16.24 19.98 -9.78
C GLU A 253 -15.60 20.09 -8.40
N LEU A 254 -16.14 19.37 -7.43
CA LEU A 254 -15.71 19.35 -6.04
C LEU A 254 -15.31 17.94 -5.68
N VAL A 255 -14.23 17.76 -4.95
CA VAL A 255 -13.91 16.50 -4.29
C VAL A 255 -14.01 16.69 -2.78
N ILE A 256 -14.83 15.89 -2.12
CA ILE A 256 -15.20 16.09 -0.72
C ILE A 256 -14.99 14.76 0.03
N ALA A 257 -14.27 14.85 1.16
CA ALA A 257 -14.17 13.77 2.14
C ALA A 257 -15.29 13.87 3.17
N GLY A 258 -15.88 12.73 3.54
CA GLY A 258 -17.00 12.70 4.51
C GLY A 258 -18.28 13.32 3.95
N PHE A 259 -18.52 13.11 2.63
CA PHE A 259 -19.72 13.63 1.97
C PHE A 259 -21.00 13.14 2.67
N GLY A 260 -21.93 14.07 2.97
CA GLY A 260 -23.17 13.81 3.66
C GLY A 260 -24.27 14.85 3.35
N ASP A 261 -25.37 14.78 4.07
CA ASP A 261 -26.55 15.63 3.84
C ASP A 261 -26.28 17.13 4.04
N GLN A 262 -25.34 17.49 4.92
CA GLN A 262 -24.90 18.87 5.08
C GLN A 262 -24.37 19.49 3.79
N HIS A 263 -23.68 18.69 2.97
CA HIS A 263 -23.15 19.14 1.69
C HIS A 263 -24.26 19.32 0.65
N ARG A 264 -25.27 18.45 0.65
CA ARG A 264 -26.45 18.59 -0.22
C ARG A 264 -27.20 19.90 0.09
N ALA A 265 -27.46 20.18 1.37
CA ALA A 265 -28.09 21.41 1.79
C ALA A 265 -27.28 22.67 1.38
N LEU A 266 -25.96 22.60 1.47
CA LEU A 266 -25.08 23.68 1.02
C LEU A 266 -25.26 23.96 -0.48
N PHE A 267 -25.29 22.90 -1.32
CA PHE A 267 -25.41 23.04 -2.77
C PHE A 267 -26.77 23.67 -3.16
N GLU A 268 -27.83 23.30 -2.48
CA GLU A 268 -29.16 23.90 -2.68
C GLU A 268 -29.21 25.38 -2.28
N SER A 269 -28.34 25.81 -1.38
CA SER A 269 -28.26 27.20 -0.92
C SER A 269 -27.44 28.12 -1.84
N LEU A 270 -26.69 27.58 -2.80
CA LEU A 270 -25.86 28.35 -3.71
C LEU A 270 -26.68 29.29 -4.59
N LYS A 271 -26.14 30.48 -4.87
CA LYS A 271 -26.75 31.45 -5.78
C LYS A 271 -25.75 31.85 -6.88
N PRO A 272 -26.04 31.56 -8.14
CA PRO A 272 -27.20 30.81 -8.64
C PRO A 272 -27.24 29.35 -8.18
N ALA A 273 -28.42 28.79 -8.06
CA ALA A 273 -28.56 27.37 -7.75
C ALA A 273 -28.04 26.49 -8.93
N PRO A 274 -27.42 25.34 -8.67
CA PRO A 274 -27.04 24.43 -9.73
C PRO A 274 -28.30 23.86 -10.41
N ARG A 275 -28.23 23.73 -11.73
CA ARG A 275 -29.26 23.08 -12.56
C ARG A 275 -29.28 21.57 -12.32
N ASP A 276 -28.07 20.98 -12.11
CA ASP A 276 -27.90 19.56 -11.94
C ASP A 276 -26.78 19.29 -10.93
N VAL A 277 -26.93 18.21 -10.13
CA VAL A 277 -25.99 17.77 -9.12
C VAL A 277 -25.71 16.28 -9.33
N GLU A 278 -24.56 15.96 -9.88
CA GLU A 278 -24.11 14.59 -10.07
C GLU A 278 -23.12 14.23 -8.96
N ILE A 279 -23.33 13.10 -8.27
CA ILE A 279 -22.46 12.57 -7.22
C ILE A 279 -21.83 11.28 -7.75
N VAL A 280 -20.51 11.30 -7.94
CA VAL A 280 -19.74 10.20 -8.50
C VAL A 280 -18.94 9.53 -7.41
N GLU A 281 -19.03 8.19 -7.34
CA GLU A 281 -18.15 7.38 -6.53
C GLU A 281 -16.76 7.31 -7.18
N LEU A 282 -15.73 7.47 -6.36
CA LEU A 282 -14.36 7.33 -6.82
C LEU A 282 -13.83 5.93 -6.50
N ASN A 283 -13.07 5.34 -7.44
CA ASN A 283 -12.24 4.19 -7.13
C ASN A 283 -11.09 4.61 -6.20
N LEU A 284 -10.38 3.65 -5.64
CA LEU A 284 -9.28 3.92 -4.69
C LEU A 284 -8.19 4.79 -5.31
N GLU A 285 -7.90 4.60 -6.60
CA GLU A 285 -6.85 5.33 -7.31
C GLU A 285 -7.21 6.81 -7.47
N ASP A 286 -8.43 7.10 -7.96
CA ASP A 286 -8.91 8.46 -8.13
C ASP A 286 -9.03 9.19 -6.79
N ALA A 287 -9.58 8.52 -5.77
CA ALA A 287 -9.68 9.07 -4.41
C ALA A 287 -8.30 9.41 -3.82
N PHE A 288 -7.32 8.52 -4.01
CA PHE A 288 -5.94 8.74 -3.56
C PHE A 288 -5.27 9.90 -4.31
N ILE A 289 -5.42 9.95 -5.64
CA ILE A 289 -4.85 11.02 -6.46
C ILE A 289 -5.38 12.36 -6.00
N GLU A 290 -6.68 12.48 -5.83
CA GLU A 290 -7.31 13.73 -5.37
C GLU A 290 -6.84 14.11 -3.96
N TYR A 291 -6.83 13.16 -3.03
CA TYR A 291 -6.38 13.39 -1.66
C TYR A 291 -4.91 13.84 -1.59
N THR A 292 -4.04 13.28 -2.43
CA THR A 292 -2.61 13.62 -2.43
C THR A 292 -2.26 14.84 -3.28
N ARG A 293 -3.11 15.24 -4.25
CA ARG A 293 -2.95 16.47 -5.04
C ARG A 293 -3.21 17.72 -4.24
N GLY A 294 -4.19 17.71 -3.34
CA GLY A 294 -4.54 18.86 -2.50
C GLY A 294 -3.38 19.41 -1.64
N SER A 295 -2.29 18.64 -1.50
CA SER A 295 -1.06 19.04 -0.81
C SER A 295 -0.01 19.70 -1.72
N ARG A 296 -0.25 19.84 -3.03
CA ARG A 296 0.73 20.40 -3.98
C ARG A 296 0.26 21.74 -4.55
N ARG A 297 1.18 22.73 -4.60
CA ARG A 297 0.99 23.93 -5.42
C ARG A 297 0.77 23.52 -6.87
N ALA A 298 -0.19 24.21 -7.54
CA ALA A 298 -0.42 24.04 -8.96
C ALA A 298 0.90 24.10 -9.73
N MET A 299 1.07 23.22 -10.72
CA MET A 299 2.20 23.32 -11.65
C MET A 299 2.20 24.71 -12.32
N PRO A 300 3.36 25.35 -12.48
CA PRO A 300 3.42 26.57 -13.27
C PRO A 300 2.92 26.26 -14.68
N VAL A 301 1.95 27.04 -15.16
CA VAL A 301 1.51 26.98 -16.55
C VAL A 301 2.70 27.38 -17.40
N PHE A 302 3.21 26.47 -18.21
CA PHE A 302 4.23 26.79 -19.19
C PHE A 302 3.58 27.76 -20.19
N ALA A 303 3.98 29.04 -20.14
CA ALA A 303 3.64 30.01 -21.15
C ALA A 303 4.41 29.64 -22.44
N GLY A 304 3.71 29.03 -23.39
CA GLY A 304 4.30 28.68 -24.68
C GLY A 304 3.42 27.74 -25.48
N ASP A 305 2.21 28.17 -25.82
CA ASP A 305 1.49 27.76 -27.03
C ASP A 305 0.41 28.80 -27.29
N THR A 306 0.82 29.85 -27.99
CA THR A 306 -0.04 30.73 -28.84
C THR A 306 0.26 30.39 -30.27
#